data_8309f0e94fc3a2c11f429a87f581b0c9
#
_entry.id   8309f0e94fc3a2c11f429a87f581b0c9
#
_cell.length_a   1.000
_cell.length_b   1.000
_cell.length_c   1.000
_cell.angle_alpha   90.00
_cell.angle_beta   90.00
_cell.angle_gamma   90.00
#
_symmetry.space_group_name_H-M   'P 1'
#
loop_
_entity.id
_entity.type
_entity.pdbx_description
1 polymer ?
#
loop_
_entity_poly.entity_id
_entity_poly.type
_entity_poly.pdbx_seq_one_letter_code
_entity_poly.pdbx_strand_id
1 'polypeptide(L)'
;MILAVFCVTIMSVQAKLVGIEYHAVQITFARAMVVIILLLPLIYKLGGIKFLKTNKPYLHFFRSLAGLTGNIMFFLAFQRLPVADVTVISQAVPIFSCIFAIIFLNEIIGWRRWLAILIGFGGVVIAINPTGSIAVASIYALIGTLMWSTTIIFLRLLGTTEHPVKTVFFFMLVSFILTSFFQPFLWKEPSLRVILLFIGLGVSAFLTQLLMTYALQKAPASIVSPFNYTGIVWAIIFDYLIWNSHPILSLIHISEPTRLHVI
;
A
#
# COMPACT_ATOMS: atom_id res chain seq x y z
N MET A 1 -6.43 -13.86 -0.08
CA MET A 1 -6.47 -12.43 0.31
C MET A 1 -5.99 -12.21 1.74
N ILE A 2 -6.51 -12.89 2.76
CA ILE A 2 -6.07 -12.71 4.18
C ILE A 2 -4.54 -12.77 4.31
N LEU A 3 -3.89 -13.78 3.74
CA LEU A 3 -2.44 -13.89 3.78
C LEU A 3 -1.73 -12.72 3.07
N ALA A 4 -2.29 -12.20 1.98
CA ALA A 4 -1.75 -11.02 1.32
C ALA A 4 -1.82 -9.79 2.22
N VAL A 5 -2.95 -9.62 2.94
CA VAL A 5 -3.17 -8.52 3.88
C VAL A 5 -2.23 -8.64 5.09
N PHE A 6 -2.02 -9.85 5.60
CA PHE A 6 -1.02 -10.08 6.65
C PHE A 6 0.40 -9.68 6.19
N CYS A 7 0.80 -10.13 4.99
CA CYS A 7 2.11 -9.78 4.43
C CYS A 7 2.30 -8.27 4.20
N VAL A 8 1.25 -7.55 3.75
CA VAL A 8 1.35 -6.09 3.58
C VAL A 8 1.47 -5.38 4.92
N THR A 9 0.80 -5.89 5.97
CA THR A 9 0.95 -5.31 7.31
C THR A 9 2.37 -5.50 7.85
N ILE A 10 2.96 -6.69 7.67
CA ILE A 10 4.39 -6.94 8.01
C ILE A 10 5.29 -5.97 7.23
N MET A 11 5.05 -5.79 5.94
CA MET A 11 5.81 -4.83 5.11
C MET A 11 5.72 -3.41 5.67
N SER A 12 4.53 -2.98 6.10
CA SER A 12 4.30 -1.65 6.68
C SER A 12 5.04 -1.46 8.01
N VAL A 13 5.02 -2.48 8.87
CA VAL A 13 5.78 -2.53 10.12
C VAL A 13 7.28 -2.42 9.85
N GLN A 14 7.81 -3.19 8.90
CA GLN A 14 9.22 -3.12 8.53
C GLN A 14 9.62 -1.75 7.98
N ALA A 15 8.77 -1.11 7.16
CA ALA A 15 8.99 0.24 6.67
C ALA A 15 9.04 1.26 7.82
N LYS A 16 8.19 1.12 8.84
CA LYS A 16 8.20 1.95 10.04
C LYS A 16 9.47 1.70 10.89
N LEU A 17 9.90 0.45 11.03
CA LEU A 17 11.12 0.07 11.76
C LEU A 17 12.41 0.59 11.11
N VAL A 18 12.44 0.74 9.78
CA VAL A 18 13.54 1.41 9.06
C VAL A 18 13.66 2.88 9.49
N GLY A 19 12.51 3.48 9.85
CA GLY A 19 12.46 4.83 10.39
C GLY A 19 12.61 5.94 9.35
N ILE A 20 12.56 7.18 9.84
CA ILE A 20 12.63 8.40 9.01
C ILE A 20 14.05 8.70 8.52
N GLU A 21 15.05 8.00 9.03
CA GLU A 21 16.45 8.19 8.65
C GLU A 21 16.74 7.80 7.21
N TYR A 22 15.94 6.87 6.67
CA TYR A 22 16.05 6.39 5.30
C TYR A 22 14.87 6.91 4.48
N HIS A 23 15.19 7.60 3.40
CA HIS A 23 14.14 8.19 2.55
C HIS A 23 13.24 7.11 1.94
N ALA A 24 11.93 7.36 1.84
CA ALA A 24 10.95 6.42 1.29
C ALA A 24 11.30 5.91 -0.13
N VAL A 25 12.01 6.73 -0.92
CA VAL A 25 12.52 6.36 -2.25
C VAL A 25 13.59 5.27 -2.15
N GLN A 26 14.50 5.34 -1.15
CA GLN A 26 15.53 4.32 -0.93
C GLN A 26 14.90 3.01 -0.44
N ILE A 27 13.91 3.08 0.46
CA ILE A 27 13.15 1.90 0.89
C ILE A 27 12.46 1.23 -0.31
N THR A 28 11.85 2.04 -1.19
CA THR A 28 11.18 1.54 -2.39
C THR A 28 12.16 0.92 -3.39
N PHE A 29 13.34 1.50 -3.55
CA PHE A 29 14.43 0.96 -4.37
C PHE A 29 14.89 -0.41 -3.87
N ALA A 30 15.26 -0.51 -2.60
CA ALA A 30 15.69 -1.76 -1.98
C ALA A 30 14.63 -2.86 -2.10
N ARG A 31 13.36 -2.52 -1.84
CA ARG A 31 12.21 -3.40 -2.02
C ARG A 31 12.10 -3.91 -3.44
N ALA A 32 12.16 -3.01 -4.43
CA ALA A 32 12.01 -3.37 -5.83
C ALA A 32 13.12 -4.32 -6.28
N MET A 33 14.37 -4.06 -5.86
CA MET A 33 15.51 -4.91 -6.13
C MET A 33 15.31 -6.34 -5.60
N VAL A 34 14.93 -6.48 -4.34
CA VAL A 34 14.70 -7.81 -3.73
C VAL A 34 13.55 -8.54 -4.44
N VAL A 35 12.45 -7.86 -4.73
CA VAL A 35 11.31 -8.50 -5.43
C VAL A 35 11.70 -8.95 -6.84
N ILE A 36 12.48 -8.15 -7.59
CA ILE A 36 12.96 -8.54 -8.92
C ILE A 36 13.79 -9.82 -8.82
N ILE A 37 14.74 -9.87 -7.87
CA ILE A 37 15.59 -11.07 -7.66
C ILE A 37 14.73 -12.31 -7.39
N LEU A 38 13.71 -12.18 -6.54
CA LEU A 38 12.80 -13.28 -6.21
C LEU A 38 11.89 -13.69 -7.39
N LEU A 39 11.61 -12.78 -8.32
CA LEU A 39 10.82 -13.07 -9.52
C LEU A 39 11.60 -13.78 -10.62
N LEU A 40 12.93 -13.61 -10.70
CA LEU A 40 13.76 -14.19 -11.76
C LEU A 40 13.56 -15.70 -11.95
N PRO A 41 13.62 -16.55 -10.89
CA PRO A 41 13.40 -17.98 -11.04
C PRO A 41 11.99 -18.33 -11.53
N LEU A 42 10.97 -17.56 -11.13
CA LEU A 42 9.59 -17.75 -11.61
C LEU A 42 9.49 -17.40 -13.11
N ILE A 43 10.08 -16.29 -13.53
CA ILE A 43 10.10 -15.85 -14.93
C ILE A 43 10.83 -16.88 -15.80
N TYR A 44 11.96 -17.40 -15.32
CA TYR A 44 12.70 -18.43 -16.02
C TYR A 44 11.85 -19.69 -16.27
N LYS A 45 11.14 -20.16 -15.23
CA LYS A 45 10.22 -21.32 -15.34
C LYS A 45 9.03 -21.08 -16.27
N LEU A 46 8.58 -19.82 -16.42
CA LEU A 46 7.44 -19.45 -17.27
C LEU A 46 7.81 -19.16 -18.72
N GLY A 47 9.07 -19.32 -19.12
CA GLY A 47 9.52 -19.14 -20.49
C GLY A 47 10.53 -18.01 -20.70
N GLY A 48 11.13 -17.50 -19.61
CA GLY A 48 12.20 -16.51 -19.64
C GLY A 48 11.76 -15.16 -20.24
N ILE A 49 12.64 -14.55 -21.01
CA ILE A 49 12.39 -13.22 -21.61
C ILE A 49 11.18 -13.23 -22.56
N LYS A 50 10.91 -14.35 -23.24
CA LYS A 50 9.75 -14.47 -24.14
C LYS A 50 8.42 -14.32 -23.41
N PHE A 51 8.36 -14.78 -22.15
CA PHE A 51 7.19 -14.61 -21.28
C PHE A 51 6.88 -13.13 -20.98
N LEU A 52 7.89 -12.26 -20.95
CA LEU A 52 7.72 -10.84 -20.63
C LEU A 52 7.14 -10.02 -21.79
N LYS A 53 7.01 -10.58 -22.99
CA LYS A 53 6.40 -9.87 -24.12
C LYS A 53 4.97 -9.46 -23.78
N THR A 54 4.64 -8.18 -23.92
CA THR A 54 3.31 -7.60 -23.64
C THR A 54 2.83 -6.77 -24.83
N ASN A 55 1.53 -6.78 -25.04
CA ASN A 55 0.85 -5.92 -26.02
C ASN A 55 0.27 -4.65 -25.39
N LYS A 56 0.43 -4.50 -24.06
CA LYS A 56 -0.15 -3.37 -23.29
C LYS A 56 0.91 -2.63 -22.46
N PRO A 57 2.04 -2.16 -23.07
CA PRO A 57 3.14 -1.55 -22.33
C PRO A 57 2.71 -0.27 -21.59
N TYR A 58 1.83 0.53 -22.20
CA TYR A 58 1.31 1.76 -21.57
C TYR A 58 0.54 1.50 -20.28
N LEU A 59 -0.30 0.44 -20.26
CA LEU A 59 -1.05 0.09 -19.05
C LEU A 59 -0.10 -0.37 -17.94
N HIS A 60 0.95 -1.13 -18.27
CA HIS A 60 1.99 -1.50 -17.29
C HIS A 60 2.71 -0.27 -16.75
N PHE A 61 3.04 0.69 -17.62
CA PHE A 61 3.73 1.92 -17.22
C PHE A 61 2.88 2.78 -16.27
N PHE A 62 1.66 3.13 -16.66
CA PHE A 62 0.77 3.95 -15.81
C PHE A 62 0.39 3.24 -14.52
N ARG A 63 0.13 1.92 -14.56
CA ARG A 63 -0.06 1.11 -13.35
C ARG A 63 1.16 1.20 -12.43
N SER A 64 2.35 1.11 -13.01
CA SER A 64 3.58 1.15 -12.24
C SER A 64 3.83 2.54 -11.64
N LEU A 65 3.56 3.59 -12.38
CA LEU A 65 3.69 4.97 -11.91
C LEU A 65 2.73 5.25 -10.75
N ALA A 66 1.45 4.89 -10.89
CA ALA A 66 0.46 5.02 -9.82
C ALA A 66 0.86 4.20 -8.58
N GLY A 67 1.27 2.93 -8.79
CA GLY A 67 1.70 2.07 -7.70
C GLY A 67 2.98 2.55 -7.01
N LEU A 68 3.95 3.09 -7.74
CA LEU A 68 5.18 3.66 -7.21
C LEU A 68 4.88 4.88 -6.33
N THR A 69 4.12 5.84 -6.87
CA THR A 69 3.71 7.04 -6.13
C THR A 69 2.94 6.66 -4.88
N GLY A 70 1.96 5.75 -5.00
CA GLY A 70 1.20 5.25 -3.86
C GLY A 70 2.08 4.62 -2.77
N ASN A 71 3.05 3.80 -3.16
CA ASN A 71 3.97 3.18 -2.19
C ASN A 71 4.87 4.19 -1.48
N ILE A 72 5.44 5.16 -2.22
CA ILE A 72 6.27 6.20 -1.61
C ILE A 72 5.44 7.01 -0.60
N MET A 73 4.22 7.39 -0.96
CA MET A 73 3.33 8.14 -0.09
C MET A 73 2.95 7.33 1.16
N PHE A 74 2.63 6.04 1.03
CA PHE A 74 2.37 5.18 2.18
C PHE A 74 3.61 5.03 3.07
N PHE A 75 4.80 4.85 2.52
CA PHE A 75 6.01 4.75 3.34
C PHE A 75 6.31 6.04 4.09
N LEU A 76 6.10 7.20 3.47
CA LEU A 76 6.19 8.50 4.13
C LEU A 76 5.16 8.65 5.26
N ALA A 77 3.97 8.09 5.11
CA ALA A 77 2.95 8.08 6.14
C ALA A 77 3.31 7.13 7.29
N PHE A 78 3.70 5.86 7.00
CA PHE A 78 4.09 4.88 8.00
C PHE A 78 5.29 5.29 8.85
N GLN A 79 6.21 6.08 8.27
CA GLN A 79 7.33 6.63 9.03
C GLN A 79 6.91 7.66 10.08
N ARG A 80 5.72 8.26 9.96
CA ARG A 80 5.27 9.38 10.78
C ARG A 80 4.02 9.11 11.62
N LEU A 81 3.23 8.11 11.24
CA LEU A 81 1.98 7.75 11.90
C LEU A 81 2.02 6.29 12.38
N PRO A 82 1.18 5.90 13.36
CA PRO A 82 0.91 4.52 13.67
C PRO A 82 0.44 3.74 12.44
N VAL A 83 0.82 2.45 12.35
CA VAL A 83 0.44 1.61 11.22
C VAL A 83 -1.08 1.46 11.15
N ALA A 84 -1.74 1.37 12.32
CA ALA A 84 -3.20 1.31 12.41
C ALA A 84 -3.88 2.52 11.78
N ASP A 85 -3.41 3.75 12.05
CA ASP A 85 -4.01 4.99 11.54
C ASP A 85 -3.91 5.08 10.02
N VAL A 86 -2.72 4.80 9.46
CA VAL A 86 -2.52 4.76 8.00
C VAL A 86 -3.38 3.67 7.37
N THR A 87 -3.52 2.52 8.05
CA THR A 87 -4.37 1.42 7.58
C THR A 87 -5.83 1.83 7.55
N VAL A 88 -6.33 2.54 8.59
CA VAL A 88 -7.70 3.07 8.61
C VAL A 88 -7.94 4.01 7.45
N ILE A 89 -7.03 4.96 7.17
CA ILE A 89 -7.14 5.87 6.02
C ILE A 89 -7.17 5.08 4.70
N SER A 90 -6.36 4.03 4.59
CA SER A 90 -6.31 3.19 3.40
C SER A 90 -7.61 2.41 3.13
N GLN A 91 -8.49 2.26 4.13
CA GLN A 91 -9.83 1.66 3.92
C GLN A 91 -10.74 2.52 3.03
N ALA A 92 -10.35 3.74 2.68
CA ALA A 92 -11.02 4.51 1.62
C ALA A 92 -10.73 3.99 0.20
N VAL A 93 -9.79 3.04 0.01
CA VAL A 93 -9.48 2.43 -1.30
C VAL A 93 -10.73 1.91 -2.03
N PRO A 94 -11.66 1.17 -1.41
CA PRO A 94 -12.89 0.74 -2.08
C PRO A 94 -13.73 1.89 -2.59
N ILE A 95 -13.78 3.01 -1.86
CA ILE A 95 -14.55 4.21 -2.21
C ILE A 95 -13.99 4.81 -3.50
N PHE A 96 -12.70 5.15 -3.49
CA PHE A 96 -12.04 5.72 -4.66
C PHE A 96 -12.03 4.76 -5.85
N SER A 97 -11.86 3.44 -5.60
CA SER A 97 -11.93 2.44 -6.66
C SER A 97 -13.31 2.38 -7.33
N CYS A 98 -14.40 2.57 -6.57
CA CYS A 98 -15.75 2.66 -7.13
C CYS A 98 -15.92 3.94 -7.97
N ILE A 99 -15.49 5.10 -7.47
CA ILE A 99 -15.53 6.36 -8.21
C ILE A 99 -14.75 6.24 -9.53
N PHE A 100 -13.55 5.70 -9.46
CA PHE A 100 -12.70 5.50 -10.65
C PHE A 100 -13.28 4.46 -11.60
N ALA A 101 -13.96 3.42 -11.11
CA ALA A 101 -14.64 2.44 -11.96
C ALA A 101 -15.79 3.08 -12.78
N ILE A 102 -16.53 4.05 -12.20
CA ILE A 102 -17.50 4.83 -12.95
C ILE A 102 -16.83 5.64 -14.06
N ILE A 103 -15.77 6.38 -13.69
CA ILE A 103 -15.11 7.34 -14.59
C ILE A 103 -14.35 6.62 -15.72
N PHE A 104 -13.59 5.58 -15.41
CA PHE A 104 -12.66 4.94 -16.35
C PHE A 104 -13.22 3.67 -17.00
N LEU A 105 -14.17 2.99 -16.36
CA LEU A 105 -14.74 1.74 -16.85
C LEU A 105 -16.21 1.88 -17.26
N ASN A 106 -16.81 3.09 -17.12
CA ASN A 106 -18.21 3.36 -17.36
C ASN A 106 -19.15 2.38 -16.61
N GLU A 107 -18.72 1.92 -15.41
CA GLU A 107 -19.53 1.02 -14.59
C GLU A 107 -20.70 1.79 -13.97
N ILE A 108 -21.91 1.23 -14.05
CA ILE A 108 -23.10 1.76 -13.36
C ILE A 108 -23.07 1.21 -11.91
N ILE A 109 -22.96 2.11 -10.95
CA ILE A 109 -22.97 1.76 -9.53
C ILE A 109 -24.35 2.01 -8.94
N GLY A 110 -24.98 0.94 -8.44
CA GLY A 110 -26.29 1.01 -7.79
C GLY A 110 -26.24 1.80 -6.46
N TRP A 111 -27.40 2.34 -6.06
CA TRP A 111 -27.55 3.18 -4.86
C TRP A 111 -27.02 2.57 -3.57
N ARG A 112 -27.10 1.24 -3.41
CA ARG A 112 -26.56 0.52 -2.25
C ARG A 112 -25.05 0.68 -2.10
N ARG A 113 -24.31 0.70 -3.23
CA ARG A 113 -22.87 0.95 -3.22
C ARG A 113 -22.57 2.41 -2.89
N TRP A 114 -23.38 3.36 -3.39
CA TRP A 114 -23.25 4.77 -3.02
C TRP A 114 -23.45 4.99 -1.52
N LEU A 115 -24.46 4.33 -0.92
CA LEU A 115 -24.68 4.42 0.51
C LEU A 115 -23.48 3.88 1.30
N ALA A 116 -22.91 2.74 0.90
CA ALA A 116 -21.70 2.18 1.50
C ALA A 116 -20.50 3.11 1.35
N ILE A 117 -20.37 3.79 0.19
CA ILE A 117 -19.34 4.80 -0.06
C ILE A 117 -19.46 5.97 0.92
N LEU A 118 -20.66 6.51 1.08
CA LEU A 118 -20.89 7.66 1.97
C LEU A 118 -20.61 7.29 3.46
N ILE A 119 -21.05 6.12 3.89
CA ILE A 119 -20.80 5.62 5.25
C ILE A 119 -19.29 5.42 5.45
N GLY A 120 -18.61 4.77 4.50
CA GLY A 120 -17.17 4.55 4.56
C GLY A 120 -16.38 5.86 4.55
N PHE A 121 -16.77 6.84 3.73
CA PHE A 121 -16.17 8.17 3.71
C PHE A 121 -16.36 8.91 5.03
N GLY A 122 -17.57 8.84 5.60
CA GLY A 122 -17.85 9.37 6.94
C GLY A 122 -16.91 8.78 7.99
N GLY A 123 -16.69 7.46 7.95
CA GLY A 123 -15.73 6.79 8.83
C GLY A 123 -14.28 7.28 8.65
N VAL A 124 -13.85 7.51 7.40
CA VAL A 124 -12.52 8.07 7.11
C VAL A 124 -12.38 9.50 7.62
N VAL A 125 -13.41 10.35 7.43
CA VAL A 125 -13.41 11.73 7.94
C VAL A 125 -13.29 11.75 9.46
N ILE A 126 -14.03 10.88 10.14
CA ILE A 126 -13.95 10.73 11.60
C ILE A 126 -12.57 10.24 12.04
N ALA A 127 -11.98 9.27 11.32
CA ALA A 127 -10.66 8.72 11.63
C ALA A 127 -9.51 9.74 11.44
N ILE A 128 -9.63 10.63 10.44
CA ILE A 128 -8.66 11.72 10.21
C ILE A 128 -8.75 12.77 11.31
N ASN A 129 -9.90 12.82 12.02
CA ASN A 129 -10.18 13.76 13.11
C ASN A 129 -9.69 15.19 12.81
N PRO A 130 -10.37 15.96 11.96
CA PRO A 130 -9.90 17.25 11.46
C PRO A 130 -10.00 18.38 12.51
N THR A 131 -9.55 18.12 13.73
CA THR A 131 -9.46 19.14 14.80
C THR A 131 -8.25 20.05 14.53
N GLY A 132 -8.33 20.87 13.49
CA GLY A 132 -7.51 22.05 13.28
C GLY A 132 -6.12 21.84 12.66
N SER A 133 -5.46 20.72 12.79
CA SER A 133 -4.21 20.43 12.08
C SER A 133 -4.27 19.06 11.43
N ILE A 134 -4.62 19.03 10.15
CA ILE A 134 -4.44 17.83 9.34
C ILE A 134 -2.93 17.56 9.31
N ALA A 135 -2.49 16.52 10.00
CA ALA A 135 -1.08 16.16 9.96
C ALA A 135 -0.67 15.89 8.51
N VAL A 136 0.42 16.49 8.05
CA VAL A 136 0.95 16.29 6.69
C VAL A 136 1.07 14.80 6.34
N ALA A 137 1.33 13.98 7.34
CA ALA A 137 1.39 12.53 7.19
C ALA A 137 0.05 11.87 6.79
N SER A 138 -1.09 12.43 7.23
CA SER A 138 -2.43 11.96 6.80
C SER A 138 -2.70 12.29 5.34
N ILE A 139 -2.16 13.42 4.85
CA ILE A 139 -2.24 13.77 3.42
C ILE A 139 -1.44 12.76 2.59
N TYR A 140 -0.26 12.34 3.05
CA TYR A 140 0.50 11.29 2.37
C TYR A 140 -0.30 9.98 2.30
N ALA A 141 -0.93 9.56 3.40
CA ALA A 141 -1.76 8.36 3.42
C ALA A 141 -2.95 8.47 2.45
N LEU A 142 -3.59 9.64 2.36
CA LEU A 142 -4.71 9.88 1.47
C LEU A 142 -4.29 9.85 -0.01
N ILE A 143 -3.18 10.50 -0.36
CA ILE A 143 -2.62 10.44 -1.72
C ILE A 143 -2.23 9.00 -2.05
N GLY A 144 -1.61 8.29 -1.11
CA GLY A 144 -1.29 6.86 -1.25
C GLY A 144 -2.52 6.03 -1.56
N THR A 145 -3.63 6.27 -0.86
CA THR A 145 -4.92 5.62 -1.04
C THR A 145 -5.52 5.88 -2.43
N LEU A 146 -5.48 7.13 -2.90
CA LEU A 146 -5.92 7.51 -4.25
C LEU A 146 -5.10 6.79 -5.33
N MET A 147 -3.78 6.83 -5.21
CA MET A 147 -2.88 6.19 -6.18
C MET A 147 -3.03 4.67 -6.17
N TRP A 148 -3.24 4.07 -5.00
CA TRP A 148 -3.50 2.64 -4.89
C TRP A 148 -4.82 2.25 -5.53
N SER A 149 -5.87 3.05 -5.36
CA SER A 149 -7.17 2.84 -6.00
C SER A 149 -7.06 2.90 -7.53
N THR A 150 -6.28 3.84 -8.05
CA THR A 150 -5.94 3.94 -9.48
C THR A 150 -5.21 2.67 -9.96
N THR A 151 -4.28 2.16 -9.16
CA THR A 151 -3.56 0.90 -9.45
C THR A 151 -4.51 -0.29 -9.58
N ILE A 152 -5.56 -0.38 -8.75
CA ILE A 152 -6.57 -1.46 -8.82
C ILE A 152 -7.30 -1.42 -10.16
N ILE A 153 -7.66 -0.24 -10.67
CA ILE A 153 -8.30 -0.11 -11.98
C ILE A 153 -7.38 -0.64 -13.10
N PHE A 154 -6.12 -0.23 -13.10
CA PHE A 154 -5.15 -0.74 -14.07
C PHE A 154 -4.92 -2.26 -13.93
N LEU A 155 -4.90 -2.80 -12.71
CA LEU A 155 -4.82 -4.25 -12.48
C LEU A 155 -6.02 -4.99 -13.07
N ARG A 156 -7.23 -4.43 -12.98
CA ARG A 156 -8.44 -5.00 -13.60
C ARG A 156 -8.32 -4.99 -15.13
N LEU A 157 -7.87 -3.88 -15.72
CA LEU A 157 -7.66 -3.76 -17.17
C LEU A 157 -6.58 -4.72 -17.71
N LEU A 158 -5.54 -4.98 -16.94
CA LEU A 158 -4.46 -5.92 -17.27
C LEU A 158 -4.85 -7.38 -17.01
N GLY A 159 -5.68 -7.62 -15.98
CA GLY A 159 -5.99 -8.97 -15.50
C GLY A 159 -6.68 -9.88 -16.51
N THR A 160 -7.26 -9.33 -17.56
CA THR A 160 -7.90 -10.09 -18.65
C THR A 160 -6.91 -10.70 -19.64
N THR A 161 -5.68 -10.19 -19.71
CA THR A 161 -4.72 -10.54 -20.77
C THR A 161 -3.33 -10.83 -20.26
N GLU A 162 -2.96 -10.37 -19.08
CA GLU A 162 -1.60 -10.43 -18.58
C GLU A 162 -1.47 -11.33 -17.34
N HIS A 163 -0.42 -12.14 -17.31
CA HIS A 163 -0.14 -13.04 -16.20
C HIS A 163 0.28 -12.23 -14.94
N PRO A 164 -0.15 -12.60 -13.70
CA PRO A 164 0.20 -11.89 -12.47
C PRO A 164 1.69 -11.61 -12.29
N VAL A 165 2.53 -12.62 -12.49
CA VAL A 165 4.00 -12.50 -12.37
C VAL A 165 4.55 -11.42 -13.29
N LYS A 166 4.07 -11.35 -14.55
CA LYS A 166 4.45 -10.32 -15.51
C LYS A 166 4.08 -8.92 -15.03
N THR A 167 2.85 -8.76 -14.55
CA THR A 167 2.34 -7.48 -14.06
C THR A 167 3.14 -6.99 -12.84
N VAL A 168 3.48 -7.89 -11.92
CA VAL A 168 4.32 -7.57 -10.76
C VAL A 168 5.75 -7.23 -11.20
N PHE A 169 6.32 -7.98 -12.14
CA PHE A 169 7.66 -7.72 -12.66
C PHE A 169 7.79 -6.32 -13.27
N PHE A 170 6.89 -5.93 -14.17
CA PHE A 170 6.93 -4.59 -14.78
C PHE A 170 6.78 -3.48 -13.74
N PHE A 171 5.94 -3.68 -12.75
CA PHE A 171 5.81 -2.72 -11.66
C PHE A 171 7.12 -2.55 -10.88
N MET A 172 7.77 -3.65 -10.53
CA MET A 172 9.02 -3.58 -9.79
C MET A 172 10.16 -3.04 -10.65
N LEU A 173 10.19 -3.41 -11.93
CA LEU A 173 11.20 -2.90 -12.87
C LEU A 173 11.10 -1.38 -13.04
N VAL A 174 9.92 -0.85 -13.31
CA VAL A 174 9.70 0.59 -13.42
C VAL A 174 10.01 1.30 -12.10
N SER A 175 9.58 0.73 -10.96
CA SER A 175 9.89 1.27 -9.64
C SER A 175 11.39 1.30 -9.38
N PHE A 176 12.12 0.22 -9.71
CA PHE A 176 13.56 0.14 -9.57
C PHE A 176 14.28 1.18 -10.42
N ILE A 177 13.94 1.26 -11.71
CA ILE A 177 14.57 2.22 -12.64
C ILE A 177 14.32 3.65 -12.18
N LEU A 178 13.08 4.03 -11.90
CA LEU A 178 12.75 5.41 -11.52
C LEU A 178 13.37 5.81 -10.16
N THR A 179 13.38 4.89 -9.19
CA THR A 179 13.98 5.20 -7.89
C THR A 179 15.51 5.18 -7.91
N SER A 180 16.14 4.45 -8.84
CA SER A 180 17.60 4.43 -8.97
C SER A 180 18.18 5.80 -9.37
N PHE A 181 17.47 6.60 -10.16
CA PHE A 181 17.89 7.96 -10.51
C PHE A 181 18.06 8.89 -9.31
N PHE A 182 17.34 8.63 -8.23
CA PHE A 182 17.39 9.46 -7.02
C PHE A 182 18.41 8.93 -5.99
N GLN A 183 18.95 7.72 -6.15
CA GLN A 183 19.89 7.16 -5.18
C GLN A 183 21.16 8.00 -5.00
N PRO A 184 21.79 8.58 -6.04
CA PRO A 184 22.98 9.39 -5.85
C PRO A 184 22.79 10.59 -4.90
N PHE A 185 21.53 11.06 -4.77
CA PHE A 185 21.18 12.22 -3.94
C PHE A 185 20.60 11.85 -2.57
N LEU A 186 19.99 10.66 -2.48
CA LEU A 186 19.21 10.25 -1.30
C LEU A 186 19.81 9.02 -0.60
N TRP A 187 20.92 8.49 -1.12
CA TRP A 187 21.52 7.28 -0.56
C TRP A 187 22.10 7.54 0.82
N LYS A 188 21.67 6.74 1.78
CA LYS A 188 22.29 6.61 3.09
C LYS A 188 22.76 5.17 3.26
N GLU A 189 24.00 4.97 3.66
CA GLU A 189 24.53 3.62 3.88
C GLU A 189 23.72 2.87 4.94
N PRO A 190 23.13 1.73 4.59
CA PRO A 190 22.32 0.96 5.52
C PRO A 190 23.22 0.13 6.45
N SER A 191 22.92 0.17 7.75
CA SER A 191 23.50 -0.76 8.70
C SER A 191 23.04 -2.20 8.42
N LEU A 192 23.75 -3.20 8.95
CA LEU A 192 23.37 -4.62 8.77
C LEU A 192 21.92 -4.89 9.19
N ARG A 193 21.45 -4.27 10.29
CA ARG A 193 20.06 -4.37 10.74
C ARG A 193 19.09 -3.85 9.67
N VAL A 194 19.39 -2.72 9.03
CA VAL A 194 18.54 -2.12 8.01
C VAL A 194 18.56 -2.93 6.71
N ILE A 195 19.71 -3.51 6.35
CA ILE A 195 19.78 -4.44 5.21
C ILE A 195 18.85 -5.64 5.42
N LEU A 196 18.85 -6.24 6.62
CA LEU A 196 17.94 -7.34 6.94
C LEU A 196 16.47 -6.90 6.88
N LEU A 197 16.15 -5.68 7.33
CA LEU A 197 14.81 -5.11 7.20
C LEU A 197 14.43 -4.89 5.73
N PHE A 198 15.34 -4.42 4.88
CA PHE A 198 15.10 -4.25 3.44
C PHE A 198 14.83 -5.59 2.74
N ILE A 199 15.58 -6.63 3.09
CA ILE A 199 15.35 -7.98 2.57
C ILE A 199 13.97 -8.48 3.02
N GLY A 200 13.66 -8.40 4.31
CA GLY A 200 12.36 -8.79 4.86
C GLY A 200 11.20 -8.05 4.21
N LEU A 201 11.35 -6.72 4.04
CA LEU A 201 10.37 -5.86 3.36
C LEU A 201 10.16 -6.28 1.90
N GLY A 202 11.24 -6.63 1.20
CA GLY A 202 11.16 -7.14 -0.16
C GLY A 202 10.47 -8.50 -0.26
N VAL A 203 10.76 -9.42 0.66
CA VAL A 203 10.08 -10.74 0.74
C VAL A 203 8.59 -10.55 1.02
N SER A 204 8.23 -9.73 2.00
CA SER A 204 6.83 -9.43 2.33
C SER A 204 6.11 -8.77 1.17
N ALA A 205 6.79 -7.85 0.45
CA ALA A 205 6.25 -7.22 -0.75
C ALA A 205 6.03 -8.22 -1.89
N PHE A 206 6.97 -9.13 -2.12
CA PHE A 206 6.85 -10.18 -3.13
C PHE A 206 5.62 -11.05 -2.88
N LEU A 207 5.46 -11.55 -1.66
CA LEU A 207 4.29 -12.36 -1.28
C LEU A 207 2.99 -11.56 -1.41
N THR A 208 2.96 -10.33 -0.89
CA THR A 208 1.79 -9.44 -0.99
C THR A 208 1.37 -9.24 -2.44
N GLN A 209 2.29 -8.85 -3.32
CA GLN A 209 1.98 -8.54 -4.71
C GLN A 209 1.48 -9.75 -5.48
N LEU A 210 2.12 -10.91 -5.31
CA LEU A 210 1.68 -12.13 -5.97
C LEU A 210 0.32 -12.59 -5.46
N LEU A 211 0.16 -12.77 -4.15
CA LEU A 211 -1.07 -13.27 -3.54
C LEU A 211 -2.27 -12.36 -3.82
N MET A 212 -2.06 -11.05 -3.74
CA MET A 212 -3.10 -10.07 -4.02
C MET A 212 -3.49 -10.08 -5.49
N THR A 213 -2.52 -10.09 -6.40
CA THR A 213 -2.79 -10.12 -7.85
C THR A 213 -3.51 -11.40 -8.24
N TYR A 214 -3.09 -12.56 -7.72
CA TYR A 214 -3.79 -13.82 -7.94
C TYR A 214 -5.23 -13.80 -7.37
N ALA A 215 -5.43 -13.25 -6.18
CA ALA A 215 -6.77 -13.16 -5.56
C ALA A 215 -7.72 -12.31 -6.41
N LEU A 216 -7.27 -11.13 -6.88
CA LEU A 216 -8.05 -10.21 -7.70
C LEU A 216 -8.34 -10.73 -9.11
N GLN A 217 -7.50 -11.62 -9.64
CA GLN A 217 -7.72 -12.25 -10.94
C GLN A 217 -8.68 -13.46 -10.86
N LYS A 218 -8.68 -14.17 -9.72
CA LYS A 218 -9.48 -15.41 -9.58
C LYS A 218 -10.88 -15.19 -9.02
N ALA A 219 -11.13 -14.06 -8.37
CA ALA A 219 -12.43 -13.78 -7.75
C ALA A 219 -12.83 -12.31 -7.92
N PRO A 220 -14.14 -12.02 -7.99
CA PRO A 220 -14.66 -10.66 -8.06
C PRO A 220 -14.13 -9.80 -6.90
N ALA A 221 -13.78 -8.56 -7.22
CA ALA A 221 -13.26 -7.62 -6.21
C ALA A 221 -14.23 -7.45 -5.03
N SER A 222 -15.54 -7.52 -5.27
CA SER A 222 -16.59 -7.43 -4.24
C SER A 222 -16.53 -8.56 -3.19
N ILE A 223 -16.01 -9.74 -3.56
CA ILE A 223 -15.82 -10.86 -2.62
C ILE A 223 -14.46 -10.74 -1.90
N VAL A 224 -13.45 -10.24 -2.61
CA VAL A 224 -12.07 -10.20 -2.12
C VAL A 224 -11.81 -8.97 -1.22
N SER A 225 -12.44 -7.82 -1.55
CA SER A 225 -12.20 -6.54 -0.86
C SER A 225 -12.53 -6.55 0.64
N PRO A 226 -13.60 -7.20 1.14
CA PRO A 226 -13.87 -7.22 2.58
C PRO A 226 -12.74 -7.78 3.43
N PHE A 227 -11.93 -8.68 2.88
CA PHE A 227 -10.77 -9.22 3.60
C PHE A 227 -9.66 -8.20 3.86
N ASN A 228 -9.67 -7.04 3.19
CA ASN A 228 -8.75 -5.94 3.49
C ASN A 228 -8.95 -5.38 4.91
N TYR A 229 -10.17 -5.45 5.45
CA TYR A 229 -10.45 -5.00 6.81
C TYR A 229 -9.68 -5.79 7.88
N THR A 230 -9.25 -7.03 7.58
CA THR A 230 -8.39 -7.79 8.49
C THR A 230 -7.04 -7.10 8.72
N GLY A 231 -6.63 -6.20 7.82
CA GLY A 231 -5.40 -5.41 7.96
C GLY A 231 -5.40 -4.50 9.18
N ILE A 232 -6.56 -3.96 9.57
CA ILE A 232 -6.71 -3.13 10.78
C ILE A 232 -6.38 -3.97 12.02
N VAL A 233 -6.90 -5.19 12.08
CA VAL A 233 -6.66 -6.10 13.20
C VAL A 233 -5.17 -6.41 13.34
N TRP A 234 -4.51 -6.77 12.24
CA TRP A 234 -3.07 -7.03 12.24
C TRP A 234 -2.25 -5.80 12.58
N ALA A 235 -2.63 -4.62 12.05
CA ALA A 235 -1.94 -3.36 12.33
C ALA A 235 -2.00 -3.01 13.83
N ILE A 236 -3.17 -3.12 14.46
CA ILE A 236 -3.35 -2.90 15.90
C ILE A 236 -2.50 -3.87 16.72
N ILE A 237 -2.51 -5.15 16.37
CA ILE A 237 -1.70 -6.17 17.05
C ILE A 237 -0.20 -5.82 16.97
N PHE A 238 0.30 -5.48 15.80
CA PHE A 238 1.72 -5.15 15.65
C PHE A 238 2.11 -3.81 16.30
N ASP A 239 1.26 -2.77 16.22
CA ASP A 239 1.52 -1.49 16.89
C ASP A 239 1.57 -1.68 18.41
N TYR A 240 0.70 -2.52 18.97
CA TYR A 240 0.73 -2.87 20.39
C TYR A 240 1.99 -3.66 20.77
N LEU A 241 2.30 -4.73 20.04
CA LEU A 241 3.42 -5.63 20.37
C LEU A 241 4.80 -4.98 20.22
N ILE A 242 4.96 -4.07 19.25
CA ILE A 242 6.28 -3.53 18.88
C ILE A 242 6.53 -2.17 19.50
N TRP A 243 5.51 -1.31 19.57
CA TRP A 243 5.66 0.07 20.07
C TRP A 243 4.87 0.34 21.35
N ASN A 244 4.18 -0.68 21.88
CA ASN A 244 3.27 -0.53 23.06
C ASN A 244 2.29 0.64 22.87
N SER A 245 1.98 0.97 21.61
CA SER A 245 1.03 2.01 21.27
C SER A 245 -0.37 1.42 21.34
N HIS A 246 -1.18 1.94 22.27
CA HIS A 246 -2.60 1.66 22.26
C HIS A 246 -3.21 2.36 21.06
N PRO A 247 -4.04 1.68 20.24
CA PRO A 247 -4.81 2.39 19.22
C PRO A 247 -5.59 3.46 19.97
N ILE A 248 -5.31 4.71 19.65
CA ILE A 248 -6.12 5.81 20.12
C ILE A 248 -7.46 5.64 19.41
N LEU A 249 -8.33 4.85 20.00
CA LEU A 249 -9.77 4.95 19.81
C LEU A 249 -10.20 6.30 20.40
N SER A 250 -9.58 7.39 19.93
CA SER A 250 -9.91 8.76 20.31
C SER A 250 -11.34 9.14 19.90
N LEU A 251 -12.07 8.20 19.33
CA LEU A 251 -13.50 8.28 19.09
C LEU A 251 -14.36 8.11 20.37
N ILE A 252 -13.78 7.70 21.52
CA ILE A 252 -14.55 7.44 22.73
C ILE A 252 -14.14 8.34 23.91
N HIS A 253 -12.98 8.98 23.87
CA HIS A 253 -12.54 9.88 24.95
C HIS A 253 -12.49 11.36 24.55
N ILE A 254 -13.65 11.95 24.24
CA ILE A 254 -13.88 13.40 24.33
C ILE A 254 -14.18 13.77 25.80
N SER A 255 -13.42 13.30 26.75
CA SER A 255 -13.53 13.77 28.14
C SER A 255 -12.39 13.35 29.05
N GLU A 256 -11.15 13.76 28.73
CA GLU A 256 -10.21 14.02 29.81
C GLU A 256 -9.74 15.46 29.72
N PRO A 257 -10.13 16.29 30.72
CA PRO A 257 -9.56 17.62 30.81
C PRO A 257 -8.07 17.47 31.15
N THR A 258 -7.23 18.12 30.32
CA THR A 258 -5.83 18.40 30.57
C THR A 258 -5.60 18.60 32.08
N ARG A 259 -4.94 17.67 32.74
CA ARG A 259 -4.32 17.97 34.04
C ARG A 259 -3.19 18.95 33.76
N LEU A 260 -3.50 20.22 33.94
CA LEU A 260 -2.55 21.26 34.21
C LEU A 260 -1.74 20.81 35.42
N HIS A 261 -0.48 20.38 35.23
CA HIS A 261 0.48 20.45 36.34
C HIS A 261 0.88 21.91 36.50
N VAL A 262 0.17 22.58 37.42
CA VAL A 262 0.66 23.71 38.15
C VAL A 262 1.59 23.11 39.22
N ILE A 263 2.84 23.40 39.17
CA ILE A 263 3.83 23.92 40.11
C ILE A 263 5.20 23.69 39.50
#